data_65a449189c829b830c874d93bf21ea3e
#
_entry.id   65a449189c829b830c874d93bf21ea3e
#
_cell.length_a   1.000
_cell.length_b   1.000
_cell.length_c   1.000
_cell.angle_alpha   90.00
_cell.angle_beta   90.00
_cell.angle_gamma   90.00
#
_symmetry.space_group_name_H-M   'P 1'
#
loop_
_entity.id
_entity.type
_entity.pdbx_description
1 polymer ?
#
loop_
_entity_poly.entity_id
_entity_poly.type
_entity_poly.pdbx_seq_one_letter_code
_entity_poly.pdbx_strand_id
1 'polypeptide(L)'
;MKIILRHYGLKVSGKKQELADRLNSFFIVNYSILTIQKCFRGYMVRYFFKLNIKNNKKGDKYSNETDFYTMERIDEISRLEYYIYKEGSFKYVFKISSLIEYFNKKNSMNPYNRNKFPSNMIKKVREMSILNNNYKR
;
A
#
# COMPACT_ATOMS: atom_id res chain seq x y z
N MET A 1 -27.24 27.86 11.62
CA MET A 1 -26.66 27.96 10.27
C MET A 1 -25.36 28.78 10.25
N LYS A 2 -25.33 30.06 10.66
CA LYS A 2 -24.10 30.89 10.67
C LYS A 2 -22.95 30.32 11.52
N ILE A 3 -23.25 29.67 12.66
CA ILE A 3 -22.25 28.99 13.50
C ILE A 3 -21.56 27.85 12.76
N ILE A 4 -22.33 27.04 12.03
CA ILE A 4 -21.83 25.92 11.25
C ILE A 4 -20.94 26.44 10.10
N LEU A 5 -21.37 27.49 9.39
CA LEU A 5 -20.57 28.12 8.34
C LEU A 5 -19.21 28.62 8.86
N ARG A 6 -19.21 29.28 10.05
CA ARG A 6 -17.95 29.71 10.68
C ARG A 6 -17.04 28.53 11.05
N HIS A 7 -17.62 27.46 11.60
CA HIS A 7 -16.86 26.26 11.95
C HIS A 7 -16.11 25.66 10.74
N TYR A 8 -16.74 25.68 9.58
CA TYR A 8 -16.14 25.18 8.34
C TYR A 8 -15.41 26.25 7.50
N GLY A 9 -15.19 27.44 8.04
CA GLY A 9 -14.48 28.53 7.35
C GLY A 9 -15.21 29.10 6.12
N LEU A 10 -16.55 28.92 6.06
CA LEU A 10 -17.38 29.36 4.94
C LEU A 10 -17.91 30.78 5.18
N LYS A 11 -18.12 31.52 4.07
CA LYS A 11 -18.68 32.90 4.11
C LYS A 11 -20.05 32.91 4.79
N VAL A 12 -20.23 33.75 5.81
CA VAL A 12 -21.45 33.85 6.63
C VAL A 12 -22.41 34.95 6.24
N SER A 13 -22.09 35.76 5.20
CA SER A 13 -22.93 36.82 4.68
C SER A 13 -23.83 36.31 3.54
N GLY A 14 -25.01 36.89 3.41
CA GLY A 14 -26.01 36.55 2.40
C GLY A 14 -27.38 36.24 2.98
N LYS A 15 -28.36 36.01 2.10
CA LYS A 15 -29.72 35.60 2.48
C LYS A 15 -29.74 34.17 3.03
N LYS A 16 -30.76 33.80 3.82
CA LYS A 16 -30.91 32.48 4.43
C LYS A 16 -30.77 31.34 3.41
N GLN A 17 -31.37 31.50 2.24
CA GLN A 17 -31.29 30.50 1.17
C GLN A 17 -29.86 30.32 0.65
N GLU A 18 -29.14 31.42 0.39
CA GLU A 18 -27.74 31.38 -0.08
C GLU A 18 -26.82 30.70 0.92
N LEU A 19 -27.07 30.89 2.22
CA LEU A 19 -26.32 30.21 3.28
C LEU A 19 -26.62 28.71 3.33
N ALA A 20 -27.87 28.31 3.11
CA ALA A 20 -28.29 26.91 3.03
C ALA A 20 -27.67 26.24 1.80
N ASP A 21 -27.72 26.85 0.64
CA ASP A 21 -27.17 26.30 -0.61
C ASP A 21 -25.65 26.12 -0.50
N ARG A 22 -24.97 27.07 0.13
CA ARG A 22 -23.52 27.01 0.38
C ARG A 22 -23.14 25.82 1.29
N LEU A 23 -23.91 25.59 2.35
CA LEU A 23 -23.72 24.44 3.24
C LEU A 23 -24.01 23.12 2.51
N ASN A 24 -25.08 23.05 1.76
CA ASN A 24 -25.43 21.86 1.00
C ASN A 24 -24.33 21.50 -0.01
N SER A 25 -23.89 22.47 -0.78
CA SER A 25 -22.79 22.27 -1.76
C SER A 25 -21.52 21.79 -1.07
N PHE A 26 -21.15 22.39 0.07
CA PHE A 26 -19.99 21.98 0.86
C PHE A 26 -20.11 20.53 1.35
N PHE A 27 -21.27 20.15 1.91
CA PHE A 27 -21.46 18.78 2.41
C PHE A 27 -21.49 17.73 1.29
N ILE A 28 -22.12 18.04 0.15
CA ILE A 28 -22.13 17.14 -1.02
C ILE A 28 -20.69 16.87 -1.50
N VAL A 29 -19.89 17.93 -1.66
CA VAL A 29 -18.50 17.79 -2.09
C VAL A 29 -17.68 16.96 -1.08
N ASN A 30 -17.79 17.27 0.22
CA ASN A 30 -17.06 16.54 1.25
C ASN A 30 -17.48 15.07 1.34
N TYR A 31 -18.77 14.77 1.23
CA TYR A 31 -19.27 13.39 1.21
C TYR A 31 -18.70 12.61 0.00
N SER A 32 -18.68 13.25 -1.17
CA SER A 32 -18.10 12.66 -2.38
C SER A 32 -16.60 12.37 -2.23
N ILE A 33 -15.84 13.31 -1.64
CA ILE A 33 -14.41 13.14 -1.35
C ILE A 33 -14.18 11.97 -0.42
N LEU A 34 -14.94 11.89 0.68
CA LEU A 34 -14.82 10.78 1.64
C LEU A 34 -15.15 9.42 1.01
N THR A 35 -16.15 9.40 0.12
CA THR A 35 -16.53 8.19 -0.60
C THR A 35 -15.42 7.72 -1.54
N ILE A 36 -14.84 8.64 -2.32
CA ILE A 36 -13.69 8.35 -3.19
C ILE A 36 -12.51 7.85 -2.37
N GLN A 37 -12.18 8.49 -1.25
CA GLN A 37 -11.08 8.07 -0.39
C GLN A 37 -11.28 6.67 0.18
N LYS A 38 -12.51 6.33 0.61
CA LYS A 38 -12.85 4.98 1.09
C LYS A 38 -12.68 3.93 0.01
N CYS A 39 -13.23 4.18 -1.17
CA CYS A 39 -13.14 3.29 -2.32
C CYS A 39 -11.68 3.07 -2.75
N PHE A 40 -10.91 4.15 -2.81
CA PHE A 40 -9.51 4.12 -3.22
C PHE A 40 -8.64 3.35 -2.21
N ARG A 41 -8.80 3.59 -0.90
CA ARG A 41 -8.10 2.82 0.14
C ARG A 41 -8.41 1.33 0.04
N GLY A 42 -9.68 0.97 -0.10
CA GLY A 42 -10.08 -0.42 -0.28
C GLY A 42 -9.52 -1.04 -1.56
N TYR A 43 -9.49 -0.29 -2.66
CA TYR A 43 -8.87 -0.73 -3.91
C TYR A 43 -7.37 -0.98 -3.73
N MET A 44 -6.62 -0.08 -3.09
CA MET A 44 -5.18 -0.20 -2.88
C MET A 44 -4.81 -1.45 -2.08
N VAL A 45 -5.54 -1.74 -1.01
CA VAL A 45 -5.32 -2.95 -0.19
C VAL A 45 -5.58 -4.21 -1.02
N ARG A 46 -6.71 -4.27 -1.74
CA ARG A 46 -7.02 -5.42 -2.61
C ARG A 46 -5.99 -5.59 -3.72
N TYR A 47 -5.51 -4.50 -4.31
CA TYR A 47 -4.48 -4.53 -5.35
C TYR A 47 -3.15 -5.04 -4.80
N PHE A 48 -2.72 -4.57 -3.62
CA PHE A 48 -1.54 -5.06 -2.93
C PHE A 48 -1.59 -6.58 -2.73
N PHE A 49 -2.68 -7.09 -2.18
CA PHE A 49 -2.85 -8.54 -2.01
C PHE A 49 -2.87 -9.28 -3.34
N LYS A 50 -3.50 -8.74 -4.38
CA LYS A 50 -3.52 -9.33 -5.71
C LYS A 50 -2.12 -9.48 -6.31
N LEU A 51 -1.22 -8.52 -6.08
CA LEU A 51 0.18 -8.61 -6.51
C LEU A 51 0.94 -9.75 -5.81
N ASN A 52 0.57 -10.05 -4.56
CA ASN A 52 1.27 -11.02 -3.72
C ASN A 52 0.64 -12.42 -3.73
N ILE A 53 -0.69 -12.52 -3.81
CA ILE A 53 -1.45 -13.78 -3.65
C ILE A 53 -1.13 -14.83 -4.72
N LYS A 54 -0.79 -14.43 -5.95
CA LYS A 54 -0.47 -15.39 -7.03
C LYS A 54 0.65 -16.37 -6.63
N ASN A 55 1.44 -16.03 -5.64
CA ASN A 55 2.59 -16.81 -5.19
C ASN A 55 2.37 -17.53 -3.84
N ASN A 56 1.21 -17.34 -3.19
CA ASN A 56 0.93 -17.88 -1.87
C ASN A 56 -0.26 -18.86 -1.89
N LYS A 57 -0.02 -20.13 -1.65
CA LYS A 57 -1.06 -21.12 -1.34
C LYS A 57 -1.02 -21.44 0.15
N LYS A 58 -2.19 -21.68 0.75
CA LYS A 58 -2.29 -22.09 2.15
C LYS A 58 -1.49 -23.40 2.36
N GLY A 59 -0.52 -23.38 3.28
CA GLY A 59 0.33 -24.54 3.56
C GLY A 59 1.66 -24.60 2.79
N ASP A 60 1.99 -23.62 1.97
CA ASP A 60 3.27 -23.56 1.29
C ASP A 60 4.43 -23.35 2.29
N LYS A 61 5.47 -24.19 2.16
CA LYS A 61 6.73 -23.98 2.86
C LYS A 61 7.59 -22.97 2.11
N TYR A 62 8.17 -22.05 2.84
CA TYR A 62 9.15 -21.12 2.29
C TYR A 62 10.56 -21.71 2.36
N SER A 63 11.41 -21.30 1.43
CA SER A 63 12.78 -21.78 1.30
C SER A 63 13.75 -21.07 2.26
N ASN A 64 13.31 -19.97 2.87
CA ASN A 64 14.04 -19.22 3.87
C ASN A 64 13.20 -19.04 5.13
N GLU A 65 13.85 -18.98 6.29
CA GLU A 65 13.21 -18.78 7.60
C GLU A 65 13.28 -17.33 8.06
N THR A 66 14.27 -16.59 7.57
CA THR A 66 14.53 -15.18 7.93
C THR A 66 14.69 -14.31 6.69
N ASP A 67 14.47 -13.02 6.84
CA ASP A 67 14.80 -12.03 5.81
C ASP A 67 16.33 -11.88 5.68
N PHE A 68 16.82 -11.79 4.46
CA PHE A 68 18.27 -11.79 4.16
C PHE A 68 19.02 -10.55 4.67
N TYR A 69 18.31 -9.45 4.91
CA TYR A 69 18.90 -8.16 5.27
C TYR A 69 18.71 -7.80 6.74
N THR A 70 17.51 -7.96 7.28
CA THR A 70 17.19 -7.64 8.67
C THR A 70 17.37 -8.83 9.61
N MET A 71 17.51 -10.05 9.08
CA MET A 71 17.53 -11.32 9.86
C MET A 71 16.27 -11.57 10.68
N GLU A 72 15.22 -10.80 10.45
CA GLU A 72 13.93 -10.93 11.10
C GLU A 72 13.22 -12.20 10.62
N ARG A 73 12.58 -12.91 11.53
CA ARG A 73 11.84 -14.14 11.19
C ARG A 73 10.64 -13.83 10.32
N ILE A 74 10.39 -14.68 9.32
CA ILE A 74 9.30 -14.47 8.35
C ILE A 74 7.92 -14.49 9.02
N ASP A 75 7.73 -15.30 10.05
CA ASP A 75 6.49 -15.40 10.82
C ASP A 75 6.17 -14.12 11.63
N GLU A 76 7.17 -13.31 11.94
CA GLU A 76 7.04 -12.03 12.63
C GLU A 76 6.76 -10.85 11.69
N ILE A 77 7.08 -11.01 10.39
CA ILE A 77 6.86 -9.95 9.39
C ILE A 77 5.38 -9.87 9.00
N SER A 78 4.81 -8.67 9.07
CA SER A 78 3.43 -8.42 8.62
C SER A 78 3.21 -8.80 7.16
N ARG A 79 2.03 -9.37 6.83
CA ARG A 79 1.65 -9.73 5.45
C ARG A 79 1.67 -8.55 4.47
N LEU A 80 1.55 -7.32 4.95
CA LEU A 80 1.66 -6.11 4.15
C LEU A 80 3.11 -5.68 3.90
N GLU A 81 4.08 -6.28 4.58
CA GLU A 81 5.48 -5.87 4.55
C GLU A 81 6.39 -6.83 3.80
N TYR A 82 5.88 -7.98 3.34
CA TYR A 82 6.69 -8.93 2.61
C TYR A 82 6.22 -9.19 1.17
N TYR A 83 7.15 -9.61 0.35
CA TYR A 83 6.94 -10.06 -1.02
C TYR A 83 7.36 -11.51 -1.17
N ILE A 84 6.50 -12.34 -1.81
CA ILE A 84 6.82 -13.74 -2.09
C ILE A 84 7.32 -13.85 -3.52
N TYR A 85 8.55 -14.32 -3.67
CA TYR A 85 9.17 -14.62 -4.95
C TYR A 85 9.21 -16.12 -5.18
N LYS A 86 8.63 -16.56 -6.30
CA LYS A 86 8.65 -17.96 -6.72
C LYS A 86 9.65 -18.15 -7.85
N GLU A 87 10.59 -19.05 -7.66
CA GLU A 87 11.59 -19.46 -8.64
C GLU A 87 11.63 -20.98 -8.77
N GLY A 88 11.07 -21.51 -9.86
CA GLY A 88 10.88 -22.94 -10.02
C GLY A 88 10.00 -23.54 -8.92
N SER A 89 10.54 -24.47 -8.15
CA SER A 89 9.90 -25.09 -6.98
C SER A 89 10.12 -24.32 -5.67
N PHE A 90 11.06 -23.38 -5.65
CA PHE A 90 11.42 -22.62 -4.46
C PHE A 90 10.57 -21.37 -4.28
N LYS A 91 10.22 -21.04 -3.03
CA LYS A 91 9.50 -19.83 -2.65
C LYS A 91 10.30 -19.09 -1.59
N TYR A 92 10.73 -17.90 -1.94
CA TYR A 92 11.46 -17.00 -1.05
C TYR A 92 10.57 -15.89 -0.56
N VAL A 93 10.68 -15.55 0.71
CA VAL A 93 9.99 -14.41 1.31
C VAL A 93 11.01 -13.33 1.62
N PHE A 94 10.73 -12.12 1.17
CA PHE A 94 11.59 -10.97 1.36
C PHE A 94 10.79 -9.83 1.97
N LYS A 95 11.35 -9.14 2.95
CA LYS A 95 10.78 -7.88 3.42
C LYS A 95 10.90 -6.82 2.31
N ILE A 96 9.80 -6.11 2.03
CA ILE A 96 9.75 -5.14 0.91
C ILE A 96 10.78 -4.02 1.11
N SER A 97 10.94 -3.51 2.34
CA SER A 97 11.95 -2.50 2.67
C SER A 97 13.37 -3.00 2.39
N SER A 98 13.69 -4.24 2.78
CA SER A 98 15.00 -4.87 2.53
C SER A 98 15.31 -4.99 1.04
N LEU A 99 14.30 -5.41 0.23
CA LEU A 99 14.46 -5.47 -1.22
C LEU A 99 14.67 -4.09 -1.85
N ILE A 100 13.97 -3.06 -1.39
CA ILE A 100 14.13 -1.70 -1.91
C ILE A 100 15.55 -1.19 -1.64
N GLU A 101 16.05 -1.35 -0.42
CA GLU A 101 17.42 -0.97 -0.08
C GLU A 101 18.45 -1.74 -0.90
N TYR A 102 18.22 -3.04 -1.08
CA TYR A 102 19.07 -3.90 -1.89
C TYR A 102 19.12 -3.47 -3.35
N PHE A 103 17.97 -3.11 -3.96
CA PHE A 103 17.91 -2.62 -5.33
C PHE A 103 18.49 -1.20 -5.47
N ASN A 104 18.38 -0.35 -4.46
CA ASN A 104 18.99 0.98 -4.46
C ASN A 104 20.53 0.90 -4.45
N LYS A 105 21.11 -0.15 -3.86
CA LYS A 105 22.55 -0.47 -3.93
C LYS A 105 22.97 -1.11 -5.28
N LYS A 106 22.09 -1.04 -6.30
CA LYS A 106 22.29 -1.60 -7.66
C LYS A 106 22.44 -3.14 -7.68
N ASN A 107 22.10 -3.83 -6.62
CA ASN A 107 22.06 -5.29 -6.61
C ASN A 107 20.79 -5.78 -7.32
N SER A 108 20.92 -6.81 -8.12
CA SER A 108 19.80 -7.39 -8.90
C SER A 108 19.78 -8.92 -8.86
N MET A 109 20.54 -9.52 -7.96
CA MET A 109 20.64 -10.98 -7.81
C MET A 109 19.92 -11.43 -6.55
N ASN A 110 19.32 -12.62 -6.60
CA ASN A 110 18.73 -13.24 -5.42
C ASN A 110 19.83 -13.59 -4.41
N PRO A 111 19.77 -13.08 -3.15
CA PRO A 111 20.82 -13.28 -2.17
C PRO A 111 21.00 -14.77 -1.77
N TYR A 112 20.01 -15.64 -1.99
CA TYR A 112 20.09 -17.05 -1.64
C TYR A 112 20.70 -17.95 -2.72
N ASN A 113 20.42 -17.68 -4.00
CA ASN A 113 20.87 -18.55 -5.10
C ASN A 113 21.66 -17.79 -6.19
N ARG A 114 21.86 -16.49 -6.05
CA ARG A 114 22.59 -15.60 -6.97
C ARG A 114 22.01 -15.51 -8.38
N ASN A 115 20.81 -16.03 -8.61
CA ASN A 115 20.12 -15.85 -9.88
C ASN A 115 19.63 -14.41 -10.04
N LYS A 116 19.66 -13.90 -11.26
CA LYS A 116 19.22 -12.52 -11.53
C LYS A 116 17.70 -12.39 -11.37
N PHE A 117 17.26 -11.41 -10.61
CA PHE A 117 15.83 -11.09 -10.51
C PHE A 117 15.29 -10.55 -11.84
N PRO A 118 14.11 -10.98 -12.27
CA PRO A 118 13.47 -10.45 -13.46
C PRO A 118 13.07 -8.98 -13.26
N SER A 119 13.20 -8.16 -14.29
CA SER A 119 12.90 -6.71 -14.23
C SER A 119 11.45 -6.41 -13.81
N ASN A 120 10.50 -7.27 -14.16
CA ASN A 120 9.10 -7.15 -13.74
C ASN A 120 8.92 -7.33 -12.23
N MET A 121 9.75 -8.13 -11.57
CA MET A 121 9.74 -8.28 -10.10
C MET A 121 10.17 -6.97 -9.43
N ILE A 122 11.27 -6.39 -9.90
CA ILE A 122 11.80 -5.14 -9.33
C ILE A 122 10.73 -4.03 -9.42
N LYS A 123 10.05 -3.94 -10.58
CA LYS A 123 8.94 -2.99 -10.77
C LYS A 123 7.80 -3.22 -9.78
N LYS A 124 7.36 -4.48 -9.62
CA LYS A 124 6.29 -4.85 -8.68
C LYS A 124 6.64 -4.51 -7.23
N VAL A 125 7.86 -4.82 -6.79
CA VAL A 125 8.32 -4.52 -5.42
C VAL A 125 8.30 -3.02 -5.16
N ARG A 126 8.71 -2.19 -6.12
CA ARG A 126 8.62 -0.73 -6.02
C ARG A 126 7.17 -0.24 -5.94
N GLU A 127 6.28 -0.77 -6.76
CA GLU A 127 4.83 -0.48 -6.69
C GLU A 127 4.26 -0.85 -5.30
N MET A 128 4.59 -2.03 -4.79
CA MET A 128 4.15 -2.48 -3.47
C MET A 128 4.70 -1.60 -2.34
N SER A 129 5.93 -1.12 -2.43
CA SER A 129 6.51 -0.20 -1.45
C SER A 129 5.74 1.13 -1.40
N ILE A 130 5.38 1.70 -2.56
CA ILE A 130 4.57 2.92 -2.63
C ILE A 130 3.18 2.69 -2.00
N LEU A 131 2.53 1.58 -2.33
CA LEU A 131 1.23 1.22 -1.78
C LEU A 131 1.28 1.07 -0.25
N ASN A 132 2.32 0.40 0.26
CA ASN A 132 2.51 0.18 1.69
C ASN A 132 2.75 1.49 2.46
N ASN A 133 3.55 2.40 1.92
CA ASN A 133 3.80 3.70 2.53
C ASN A 133 2.54 4.57 2.59
N ASN A 134 1.68 4.50 1.56
CA ASN A 134 0.40 5.22 1.54
C ASN A 134 -0.65 4.60 2.49
N TYR A 135 -0.53 3.32 2.82
CA TYR A 135 -1.41 2.64 3.75
C TYR A 135 -1.09 2.95 5.22
N LYS A 136 0.19 3.18 5.54
CA LYS A 136 0.66 3.49 6.92
C LYS A 136 0.40 4.94 7.34
N ARG A 137 -0.02 5.81 6.44
CA ARG A 137 -0.46 7.20 6.71
C ARG A 137 -1.97 7.27 6.89
#